data_3659f29fcb32b9ffbfc6c8a8c8945d37
#
_entry.id   3659f29fcb32b9ffbfc6c8a8c8945d37
#
_cell.length_a   1.000
_cell.length_b   1.000
_cell.length_c   1.000
_cell.angle_alpha   90.00
_cell.angle_beta   90.00
_cell.angle_gamma   90.00
#
_symmetry.space_group_name_H-M   'P 1'
#
loop_
_entity.id
_entity.type
_entity.pdbx_description
1 polymer ?
#
loop_
_entity_poly.entity_id
_entity_poly.type
_entity_poly.pdbx_seq_one_letter_code
_entity_poly.pdbx_strand_id
1 'polypeptide(L)'
;MKKKITTRQIVMAGMLSAITVVLSATGIGFIPVPTVAGRATFIHVPVILAGVLEGPLVAAFTGFIFGLYSFLTPTGVIPADPIVRILPRIFIGVVAYYVYRVCGRHKTLGAALAAIAGTLTNTLGFLGLAVLMGYMPWPAAALVMGTQMPAEMIVAAVLTVLLVRALSRRSPGGNGQSAPPIDASGEKQD
;
A
#
# COMPACT_ATOMS: atom_id res chain seq x y z
N MET A 1 2.88 -6.89 -25.98
CA MET A 1 1.53 -6.28 -25.90
C MET A 1 1.48 -5.29 -24.75
N LYS A 2 1.28 -3.99 -25.01
CA LYS A 2 1.13 -2.96 -23.95
C LYS A 2 -0.23 -3.17 -23.26
N LYS A 3 -0.21 -3.55 -21.98
CA LYS A 3 -1.43 -3.69 -21.19
C LYS A 3 -2.04 -2.30 -21.01
N LYS A 4 -3.19 -2.04 -21.60
CA LYS A 4 -3.89 -0.75 -21.45
C LYS A 4 -4.35 -0.58 -20.01
N ILE A 5 -4.14 0.61 -19.45
CA ILE A 5 -4.65 0.97 -18.12
C ILE A 5 -6.18 1.04 -18.22
N THR A 6 -6.88 0.39 -17.32
CA THR A 6 -8.34 0.39 -17.27
C THR A 6 -8.87 1.58 -16.46
N THR A 7 -10.08 2.05 -16.76
CA THR A 7 -10.75 3.12 -16.00
C THR A 7 -10.83 2.79 -14.51
N ARG A 8 -11.07 1.51 -14.15
CA ARG A 8 -11.06 1.03 -12.78
C ARG A 8 -9.71 1.29 -12.09
N GLN A 9 -8.60 1.01 -12.77
CA GLN A 9 -7.26 1.25 -12.22
C GLN A 9 -6.99 2.73 -11.97
N ILE A 10 -7.47 3.62 -12.84
CA ILE A 10 -7.34 5.07 -12.68
C ILE A 10 -8.13 5.54 -11.45
N VAL A 11 -9.38 5.10 -11.33
CA VAL A 11 -10.25 5.46 -10.19
C VAL A 11 -9.65 4.94 -8.87
N MET A 12 -9.20 3.68 -8.83
CA MET A 12 -8.59 3.09 -7.64
C MET A 12 -7.28 3.79 -7.24
N ALA A 13 -6.45 4.15 -8.23
CA ALA A 13 -5.24 4.93 -8.00
C ALA A 13 -5.56 6.28 -7.35
N GLY A 14 -6.55 7.01 -7.87
CA GLY A 14 -7.00 8.29 -7.32
C GLY A 14 -7.56 8.16 -5.90
N MET A 15 -8.46 7.19 -5.67
CA MET A 15 -9.07 6.97 -4.35
C MET A 15 -8.04 6.58 -3.29
N LEU A 16 -7.17 5.61 -3.57
CA LEU A 16 -6.16 5.15 -2.61
C LEU A 16 -5.11 6.23 -2.35
N SER A 17 -4.73 7.02 -3.36
CA SER A 17 -3.87 8.19 -3.18
C SER A 17 -4.52 9.25 -2.30
N ALA A 18 -5.79 9.56 -2.52
CA ALA A 18 -6.52 10.52 -1.71
C ALA A 18 -6.61 10.06 -0.24
N ILE A 19 -6.93 8.79 0.01
CA ILE A 19 -6.96 8.21 1.36
C ILE A 19 -5.58 8.34 2.02
N THR A 20 -4.49 8.03 1.30
CA THR A 20 -3.13 8.16 1.82
C THR A 20 -2.80 9.60 2.23
N VAL A 21 -3.16 10.58 1.38
CA VAL A 21 -2.95 12.01 1.67
C VAL A 21 -3.79 12.45 2.87
N VAL A 22 -5.06 12.07 2.95
CA VAL A 22 -5.95 12.41 4.06
C VAL A 22 -5.44 11.82 5.37
N LEU A 23 -5.05 10.53 5.40
CA LEU A 23 -4.46 9.90 6.59
C LEU A 23 -3.18 10.60 7.05
N SER A 24 -2.37 11.09 6.09
CA SER A 24 -1.14 11.82 6.38
C SER A 24 -1.43 13.23 6.91
N ALA A 25 -2.36 13.95 6.29
CA ALA A 25 -2.68 15.33 6.59
C ALA A 25 -3.42 15.49 7.93
N THR A 26 -4.34 14.56 8.24
CA THR A 26 -5.15 14.60 9.47
C THR A 26 -4.42 14.05 10.69
N GLY A 27 -3.32 13.34 10.49
CA GLY A 27 -2.62 12.65 11.59
C GLY A 27 -3.33 11.39 12.10
N ILE A 28 -4.51 11.04 11.59
CA ILE A 28 -5.25 9.81 11.96
C ILE A 28 -4.45 8.55 11.59
N GLY A 29 -3.57 8.64 10.59
CA GLY A 29 -2.69 7.56 10.16
C GLY A 29 -1.58 7.18 11.17
N PHE A 30 -1.54 7.82 12.35
CA PHE A 30 -0.60 7.53 13.42
C PHE A 30 -1.32 6.96 14.64
N ILE A 31 -0.80 5.84 15.15
CA ILE A 31 -1.28 5.22 16.39
C ILE A 31 -0.24 5.49 17.48
N PRO A 32 -0.64 6.09 18.62
CA PRO A 32 0.28 6.23 19.75
C PRO A 32 0.66 4.85 20.26
N VAL A 33 1.94 4.57 20.31
CA VAL A 33 2.51 3.33 20.84
C VAL A 33 3.61 3.67 21.85
N PRO A 34 3.79 2.88 22.91
CA PRO A 34 4.79 3.11 23.95
C PRO A 34 6.19 2.73 23.45
N THR A 35 6.65 3.39 22.37
CA THR A 35 7.97 3.21 21.76
C THR A 35 8.73 4.52 21.78
N VAL A 36 10.04 4.47 21.54
CA VAL A 36 10.90 5.68 21.52
C VAL A 36 10.42 6.70 20.47
N ALA A 37 9.88 6.26 19.35
CA ALA A 37 9.30 7.13 18.34
C ALA A 37 7.88 7.62 18.67
N GLY A 38 7.24 7.04 19.71
CA GLY A 38 5.94 7.45 20.24
C GLY A 38 4.74 7.17 19.35
N ARG A 39 4.94 6.79 18.10
CA ARG A 39 3.87 6.60 17.11
C ARG A 39 4.21 5.53 16.09
N ALA A 40 3.30 4.57 15.88
CA ALA A 40 3.32 3.67 14.72
C ALA A 40 2.48 4.27 13.59
N THR A 41 2.88 4.05 12.34
CA THR A 41 2.16 4.59 11.19
C THR A 41 1.55 3.48 10.33
N PHE A 42 0.31 3.69 9.88
CA PHE A 42 -0.34 2.81 8.91
C PHE A 42 -0.73 3.53 7.59
N ILE A 43 -0.18 4.73 7.38
CA ILE A 43 -0.43 5.56 6.19
C ILE A 43 -0.03 4.84 4.88
N HIS A 44 0.91 3.90 4.95
CA HIS A 44 1.37 3.11 3.80
C HIS A 44 0.44 1.94 3.44
N VAL A 45 -0.56 1.61 4.27
CA VAL A 45 -1.52 0.52 4.00
C VAL A 45 -2.29 0.71 2.69
N PRO A 46 -2.82 1.90 2.32
CA PRO A 46 -3.46 2.08 1.03
C PRO A 46 -2.53 1.83 -0.17
N VAL A 47 -1.23 2.11 -0.03
CA VAL A 47 -0.22 1.81 -1.07
C VAL A 47 -0.04 0.29 -1.24
N ILE A 48 -0.01 -0.46 -0.12
CA ILE A 48 0.03 -1.93 -0.12
C ILE A 48 -1.22 -2.49 -0.79
N LEU A 49 -2.41 -1.96 -0.44
CA LEU A 49 -3.69 -2.36 -1.03
C LEU A 49 -3.72 -2.09 -2.54
N ALA A 50 -3.18 -0.98 -2.99
CA ALA A 50 -3.05 -0.69 -4.42
C ALA A 50 -2.25 -1.78 -5.14
N GLY A 51 -1.16 -2.27 -4.52
CA GLY A 51 -0.38 -3.40 -5.04
C GLY A 51 -1.16 -4.70 -5.08
N VAL A 52 -1.78 -5.06 -3.96
CA VAL A 52 -2.51 -6.33 -3.79
C VAL A 52 -3.74 -6.41 -4.72
N LEU A 53 -4.47 -5.31 -4.91
CA LEU A 53 -5.76 -5.30 -5.60
C LEU A 53 -5.65 -4.97 -7.10
N GLU A 54 -4.81 -4.00 -7.46
CA GLU A 54 -4.81 -3.43 -8.81
C GLU A 54 -3.46 -3.63 -9.57
N GLY A 55 -2.40 -4.01 -8.85
CA GLY A 55 -1.12 -4.33 -9.44
C GLY A 55 -0.04 -3.25 -9.29
N PRO A 56 1.18 -3.52 -9.83
CA PRO A 56 2.37 -2.76 -9.48
C PRO A 56 2.36 -1.32 -10.00
N LEU A 57 1.68 -1.06 -11.12
CA LEU A 57 1.64 0.29 -11.72
C LEU A 57 0.80 1.24 -10.88
N VAL A 58 -0.41 0.80 -10.45
CA VAL A 58 -1.29 1.56 -9.57
C VAL A 58 -0.61 1.80 -8.22
N ALA A 59 0.06 0.77 -7.69
CA ALA A 59 0.80 0.85 -6.45
C ALA A 59 1.96 1.85 -6.50
N ALA A 60 2.75 1.82 -7.58
CA ALA A 60 3.86 2.76 -7.79
C ALA A 60 3.35 4.20 -7.85
N PHE A 61 2.24 4.44 -8.55
CA PHE A 61 1.62 5.77 -8.63
C PHE A 61 1.11 6.23 -7.25
N THR A 62 0.37 5.39 -6.52
CA THR A 62 -0.11 5.70 -5.16
C THR A 62 1.06 5.96 -4.21
N GLY A 63 2.12 5.15 -4.30
CA GLY A 63 3.35 5.33 -3.54
C GLY A 63 4.10 6.62 -3.89
N PHE A 64 4.10 7.01 -5.17
CA PHE A 64 4.67 8.28 -5.62
C PHE A 64 3.91 9.47 -5.00
N ILE A 65 2.57 9.47 -5.03
CA ILE A 65 1.75 10.52 -4.41
C ILE A 65 2.00 10.60 -2.91
N PHE A 66 2.10 9.44 -2.23
CA PHE A 66 2.47 9.39 -0.80
C PHE A 66 3.87 9.99 -0.55
N GLY A 67 4.85 9.63 -1.38
CA GLY A 67 6.21 10.15 -1.30
C GLY A 67 6.28 11.65 -1.56
N LEU A 68 5.53 12.13 -2.55
CA LEU A 68 5.45 13.55 -2.89
C LEU A 68 4.84 14.35 -1.73
N TYR A 69 3.75 13.88 -1.14
CA TYR A 69 3.18 14.50 0.05
C TYR A 69 4.19 14.55 1.20
N SER A 70 4.87 13.43 1.49
CA SER A 70 5.90 13.36 2.54
C SER A 70 7.11 14.28 2.26
N PHE A 71 7.42 14.54 0.99
CA PHE A 71 8.46 15.48 0.59
C PHE A 71 8.03 16.94 0.81
N LEU A 72 6.79 17.27 0.42
CA LEU A 72 6.25 18.63 0.55
C LEU A 72 5.93 19.03 2.00
N THR A 73 5.64 18.05 2.86
CA THR A 73 5.31 18.23 4.26
C THR A 73 6.30 17.47 5.17
N PRO A 74 7.58 17.87 5.19
CA PRO A 74 8.58 17.15 5.96
C PRO A 74 8.30 17.26 7.46
N THR A 75 8.25 16.11 8.14
CA THR A 75 8.12 16.02 9.60
C THR A 75 9.35 15.35 10.21
N GLY A 76 9.73 15.78 11.41
CA GLY A 76 10.87 15.21 12.14
C GLY A 76 12.22 15.80 11.69
N VAL A 77 13.30 15.11 12.09
CA VAL A 77 14.70 15.57 11.92
C VAL A 77 15.29 15.32 10.53
N ILE A 78 14.65 14.45 9.73
CA ILE A 78 15.13 14.11 8.39
C ILE A 78 14.67 15.19 7.40
N PRO A 79 15.60 15.84 6.67
CA PRO A 79 15.26 16.92 5.74
C PRO A 79 14.36 16.48 4.59
N ALA A 80 13.84 17.46 3.85
CA ALA A 80 13.06 17.24 2.64
C ALA A 80 14.00 16.82 1.48
N ASP A 81 14.39 15.55 1.48
CA ASP A 81 15.17 14.95 0.41
C ASP A 81 14.24 14.07 -0.45
N PRO A 82 14.14 14.34 -1.78
CA PRO A 82 13.23 13.59 -2.65
C PRO A 82 13.60 12.11 -2.75
N ILE A 83 14.89 11.78 -2.72
CA ILE A 83 15.36 10.39 -2.81
C ILE A 83 14.90 9.62 -1.58
N VAL A 84 15.15 10.16 -0.39
CA VAL A 84 14.80 9.53 0.88
C VAL A 84 13.29 9.44 1.07
N ARG A 85 12.55 10.48 0.62
CA ARG A 85 11.11 10.57 0.88
C ARG A 85 10.21 10.01 -0.21
N ILE A 86 10.65 9.92 -1.47
CA ILE A 86 9.83 9.43 -2.57
C ILE A 86 10.19 7.99 -2.95
N LEU A 87 11.47 7.71 -3.11
CA LEU A 87 11.92 6.43 -3.66
C LEU A 87 11.41 5.21 -2.89
N PRO A 88 11.55 5.11 -1.56
CA PRO A 88 11.05 3.95 -0.81
C PRO A 88 9.53 3.77 -0.95
N ARG A 89 8.79 4.88 -1.01
CA ARG A 89 7.32 4.87 -1.09
C ARG A 89 6.80 4.27 -2.38
N ILE A 90 7.49 4.50 -3.50
CA ILE A 90 7.15 3.88 -4.79
C ILE A 90 7.30 2.35 -4.70
N PHE A 91 8.34 1.86 -4.02
CA PHE A 91 8.61 0.43 -3.92
C PHE A 91 7.70 -0.32 -2.95
N ILE A 92 7.08 0.34 -1.95
CA ILE A 92 6.18 -0.31 -0.98
C ILE A 92 5.16 -1.21 -1.67
N GLY A 93 4.37 -0.63 -2.56
CA GLY A 93 3.27 -1.35 -3.19
C GLY A 93 3.73 -2.30 -4.30
N VAL A 94 4.85 -2.00 -4.95
CA VAL A 94 5.44 -2.89 -5.96
C VAL A 94 5.92 -4.18 -5.30
N VAL A 95 6.66 -4.08 -4.19
CA VAL A 95 7.10 -5.23 -3.40
C VAL A 95 5.90 -6.01 -2.85
N ALA A 96 4.91 -5.31 -2.28
CA ALA A 96 3.69 -5.93 -1.78
C ALA A 96 2.96 -6.73 -2.87
N TYR A 97 2.87 -6.22 -4.10
CA TYR A 97 2.29 -6.92 -5.24
C TYR A 97 3.02 -8.24 -5.53
N TYR A 98 4.34 -8.22 -5.64
CA TYR A 98 5.10 -9.42 -5.99
C TYR A 98 5.00 -10.47 -4.87
N VAL A 99 5.11 -10.08 -3.61
CA VAL A 99 4.95 -10.99 -2.47
C VAL A 99 3.54 -11.60 -2.46
N TYR A 100 2.50 -10.79 -2.65
CA TYR A 100 1.12 -11.29 -2.74
C TYR A 100 0.94 -12.29 -3.87
N ARG A 101 1.52 -12.01 -5.03
CA ARG A 101 1.42 -12.87 -6.22
C ARG A 101 2.10 -14.22 -6.02
N VAL A 102 3.26 -14.26 -5.35
CA VAL A 102 3.98 -15.50 -5.03
C VAL A 102 3.17 -16.41 -4.11
N CYS A 103 2.43 -15.84 -3.16
CA CYS A 103 1.57 -16.59 -2.24
C CYS A 103 0.33 -17.23 -2.90
N GLY A 104 0.00 -16.90 -4.15
CA GLY A 104 -0.98 -17.51 -5.04
C GLY A 104 -2.31 -17.95 -4.41
N ARG A 105 -2.37 -19.18 -3.90
CA ARG A 105 -3.61 -19.82 -3.40
C ARG A 105 -4.08 -19.27 -2.04
N HIS A 106 -3.19 -18.78 -1.20
CA HIS A 106 -3.50 -18.36 0.17
C HIS A 106 -3.69 -16.83 0.28
N LYS A 107 -4.81 -16.33 -0.21
CA LYS A 107 -5.10 -14.88 -0.28
C LYS A 107 -4.90 -14.15 1.06
N THR A 108 -5.31 -14.75 2.18
CA THR A 108 -5.18 -14.15 3.52
C THR A 108 -3.71 -14.08 3.96
N LEU A 109 -2.98 -15.18 3.81
CA LEU A 109 -1.55 -15.25 4.13
C LEU A 109 -0.76 -14.32 3.20
N GLY A 110 -1.08 -14.33 1.91
CA GLY A 110 -0.49 -13.43 0.93
C GLY A 110 -0.68 -11.96 1.28
N ALA A 111 -1.88 -11.57 1.73
CA ALA A 111 -2.15 -10.21 2.17
C ALA A 111 -1.35 -9.81 3.42
N ALA A 112 -1.22 -10.72 4.40
CA ALA A 112 -0.41 -10.48 5.58
C ALA A 112 1.09 -10.33 5.23
N LEU A 113 1.63 -11.25 4.43
CA LEU A 113 3.03 -11.20 4.01
C LEU A 113 3.35 -9.99 3.12
N ALA A 114 2.41 -9.62 2.24
CA ALA A 114 2.53 -8.40 1.43
C ALA A 114 2.56 -7.14 2.30
N ALA A 115 1.75 -7.09 3.36
CA ALA A 115 1.76 -5.99 4.31
C ALA A 115 3.07 -5.90 5.09
N ILE A 116 3.58 -7.03 5.58
CA ILE A 116 4.88 -7.10 6.26
C ILE A 116 6.00 -6.64 5.32
N ALA A 117 6.06 -7.17 4.10
CA ALA A 117 7.09 -6.81 3.13
C ALA A 117 7.00 -5.33 2.71
N GLY A 118 5.79 -4.80 2.52
CA GLY A 118 5.57 -3.38 2.23
C GLY A 118 6.01 -2.47 3.38
N THR A 119 5.70 -2.82 4.63
CA THR A 119 6.15 -2.09 5.81
C THR A 119 7.68 -2.13 5.95
N LEU A 120 8.30 -3.30 5.78
CA LEU A 120 9.75 -3.44 5.75
C LEU A 120 10.38 -2.53 4.69
N THR A 121 9.84 -2.55 3.48
CA THR A 121 10.31 -1.68 2.38
C THR A 121 10.21 -0.21 2.75
N ASN A 122 9.10 0.21 3.39
CA ASN A 122 8.92 1.58 3.86
C ASN A 122 9.97 1.96 4.89
N THR A 123 10.07 1.20 5.97
CA THR A 123 10.89 1.56 7.14
C THR A 123 12.38 1.40 6.86
N LEU A 124 12.79 0.25 6.29
CA LEU A 124 14.19 0.01 5.93
C LEU A 124 14.64 0.94 4.80
N GLY A 125 13.80 1.17 3.79
CA GLY A 125 14.11 2.07 2.69
C GLY A 125 14.28 3.51 3.16
N PHE A 126 13.35 4.01 3.98
CA PHE A 126 13.40 5.38 4.47
C PHE A 126 14.56 5.62 5.45
N LEU A 127 14.67 4.81 6.50
CA LEU A 127 15.72 4.96 7.51
C LEU A 127 17.10 4.56 6.94
N GLY A 128 17.16 3.53 6.10
CA GLY A 128 18.41 3.13 5.45
C GLY A 128 18.97 4.22 4.54
N LEU A 129 18.14 4.85 3.70
CA LEU A 129 18.56 5.97 2.88
C LEU A 129 18.92 7.20 3.73
N ALA A 130 18.19 7.46 4.82
CA ALA A 130 18.51 8.57 5.73
C ALA A 130 19.89 8.39 6.39
N VAL A 131 20.26 7.17 6.74
CA VAL A 131 21.60 6.84 7.27
C VAL A 131 22.66 6.97 6.17
N LEU A 132 22.41 6.44 4.97
CA LEU A 132 23.35 6.52 3.85
C LEU A 132 23.62 7.97 3.41
N MET A 133 22.61 8.84 3.50
CA MET A 133 22.75 10.29 3.22
C MET A 133 23.32 11.10 4.39
N GLY A 134 23.63 10.45 5.53
CA GLY A 134 24.21 11.11 6.70
C GLY A 134 23.23 11.96 7.53
N TYR A 135 21.91 11.83 7.28
CA TYR A 135 20.91 12.59 8.04
C TYR A 135 20.62 12.01 9.42
N MET A 136 20.99 10.75 9.65
CA MET A 136 20.75 10.06 10.92
C MET A 136 21.89 9.06 11.21
N PRO A 137 22.38 8.97 12.44
CA PRO A 137 23.36 7.96 12.82
C PRO A 137 22.70 6.57 12.90
N TRP A 138 23.45 5.52 12.51
CA TRP A 138 22.98 4.14 12.52
C TRP A 138 22.34 3.67 13.84
N PRO A 139 22.92 3.96 15.04
CA PRO A 139 22.30 3.52 16.30
C PRO A 139 20.88 4.08 16.51
N ALA A 140 20.64 5.34 16.10
CA ALA A 140 19.31 5.94 16.19
C ALA A 140 18.32 5.29 15.22
N ALA A 141 18.74 5.02 13.99
CA ALA A 141 17.93 4.29 13.01
C ALA A 141 17.60 2.87 13.50
N ALA A 142 18.58 2.14 14.01
CA ALA A 142 18.40 0.79 14.55
C ALA A 142 17.43 0.76 15.73
N LEU A 143 17.48 1.75 16.63
CA LEU A 143 16.55 1.88 17.75
C LEU A 143 15.11 2.10 17.26
N VAL A 144 14.90 2.99 16.29
CA VAL A 144 13.57 3.22 15.69
C VAL A 144 13.08 1.96 14.98
N MET A 145 13.92 1.30 14.19
CA MET A 145 13.59 0.05 13.51
C MET A 145 13.15 -1.03 14.51
N GLY A 146 13.93 -1.25 15.57
CA GLY A 146 13.67 -2.30 16.56
C GLY A 146 12.42 -2.08 17.39
N THR A 147 12.08 -0.83 17.68
CA THR A 147 10.94 -0.49 18.56
C THR A 147 9.64 -0.24 17.80
N GLN A 148 9.68 0.41 16.65
CA GLN A 148 8.50 0.87 15.92
C GLN A 148 8.07 -0.11 14.83
N MET A 149 9.02 -0.68 14.09
CA MET A 149 8.71 -1.54 12.93
C MET A 149 7.85 -2.76 13.27
N PRO A 150 8.04 -3.49 14.40
CA PRO A 150 7.16 -4.62 14.75
C PRO A 150 5.70 -4.21 14.94
N ALA A 151 5.46 -3.08 15.62
CA ALA A 151 4.11 -2.56 15.82
C ALA A 151 3.45 -2.17 14.48
N GLU A 152 4.19 -1.49 13.60
CA GLU A 152 3.72 -1.13 12.26
C GLU A 152 3.38 -2.36 11.41
N MET A 153 4.21 -3.40 11.44
CA MET A 153 3.97 -4.65 10.71
C MET A 153 2.69 -5.34 11.17
N ILE A 154 2.45 -5.42 12.48
CA ILE A 154 1.24 -6.05 13.03
C ILE A 154 0.00 -5.28 12.59
N VAL A 155 0.00 -3.95 12.77
CA VAL A 155 -1.13 -3.10 12.39
C VAL A 155 -1.38 -3.17 10.89
N ALA A 156 -0.34 -3.04 10.07
CA ALA A 156 -0.46 -3.11 8.61
C ALA A 156 -0.98 -4.48 8.15
N ALA A 157 -0.49 -5.58 8.73
CA ALA A 157 -0.95 -6.93 8.41
C ALA A 157 -2.43 -7.13 8.75
N VAL A 158 -2.86 -6.74 9.96
CA VAL A 158 -4.26 -6.83 10.38
C VAL A 158 -5.16 -6.02 9.47
N LEU A 159 -4.85 -4.74 9.25
CA LEU A 159 -5.65 -3.85 8.40
C LEU A 159 -5.72 -4.36 6.96
N THR A 160 -4.59 -4.74 6.37
CA THR A 160 -4.55 -5.23 4.99
C THR A 160 -5.38 -6.52 4.83
N VAL A 161 -5.25 -7.47 5.77
CA VAL A 161 -6.03 -8.72 5.74
C VAL A 161 -7.53 -8.44 5.88
N LEU A 162 -7.94 -7.59 6.81
CA LEU A 162 -9.35 -7.24 7.01
C LEU A 162 -9.93 -6.57 5.75
N LEU A 163 -9.20 -5.61 5.17
CA LEU A 163 -9.66 -4.89 3.98
C LEU A 163 -9.71 -5.79 2.75
N VAL A 164 -8.70 -6.63 2.53
CA VAL A 164 -8.70 -7.60 1.41
C VAL A 164 -9.85 -8.59 1.56
N ARG A 165 -10.14 -9.10 2.75
CA ARG A 165 -11.28 -9.99 3.01
C ARG A 165 -12.61 -9.29 2.80
N ALA A 166 -12.77 -8.05 3.28
CA ALA A 166 -14.00 -7.26 3.11
C ALA A 166 -14.29 -6.98 1.63
N LEU A 167 -13.26 -6.61 0.87
CA LEU A 167 -13.39 -6.33 -0.56
C LEU A 167 -13.61 -7.60 -1.39
N SER A 168 -12.98 -8.72 -1.02
CA SER A 168 -13.18 -10.01 -1.70
C SER A 168 -14.60 -10.58 -1.49
N ARG A 169 -15.24 -10.28 -0.36
CA ARG A 169 -16.63 -10.70 -0.10
C ARG A 169 -17.66 -9.89 -0.89
N ARG A 170 -17.34 -8.67 -1.28
CA ARG A 170 -18.21 -7.75 -2.03
C ARG A 170 -18.14 -7.93 -3.54
N SER A 171 -17.25 -8.80 -4.06
CA SER A 171 -17.30 -9.25 -5.45
C SER A 171 -18.16 -10.51 -5.48
N PRO A 172 -19.50 -10.41 -5.68
CA PRO A 172 -20.32 -11.57 -6.00
C PRO A 172 -19.77 -12.09 -7.33
N GLY A 173 -19.55 -13.39 -7.39
CA GLY A 173 -18.99 -14.03 -8.57
C GLY A 173 -19.66 -13.48 -9.83
N GLY A 174 -18.86 -12.94 -10.72
CA GLY A 174 -19.26 -12.80 -12.10
C GLY A 174 -19.44 -14.20 -12.65
N ASN A 175 -20.55 -14.88 -12.31
CA ASN A 175 -21.11 -15.87 -13.17
C ASN A 175 -21.49 -15.10 -14.42
N GLY A 176 -20.63 -15.23 -15.44
CA GLY A 176 -21.02 -14.96 -16.81
C GLY A 176 -22.21 -15.84 -17.18
N GLN A 177 -23.38 -15.48 -16.72
CA GLN A 177 -24.58 -15.72 -17.47
C GLN A 177 -24.51 -14.70 -18.60
N SER A 178 -23.85 -15.13 -19.68
CA SER A 178 -24.16 -14.61 -21.01
C SER A 178 -25.68 -14.68 -21.10
N ALA A 179 -26.34 -13.52 -21.18
CA ALA A 179 -27.73 -13.47 -21.55
C ALA A 179 -27.91 -14.35 -22.79
N PRO A 180 -28.95 -15.23 -22.86
CA PRO A 180 -29.18 -16.04 -24.04
C PRO A 180 -29.29 -15.11 -25.25
N PRO A 181 -28.78 -15.51 -26.41
CA PRO A 181 -28.86 -14.70 -27.60
C PRO A 181 -30.35 -14.44 -27.90
N ILE A 182 -30.70 -13.17 -27.97
CA ILE A 182 -32.04 -12.76 -28.46
C ILE A 182 -31.99 -12.93 -29.97
N ASP A 183 -32.90 -13.76 -30.52
CA ASP A 183 -33.04 -13.87 -31.96
C ASP A 183 -33.62 -12.57 -32.56
N ALA A 184 -33.60 -12.47 -33.90
CA ALA A 184 -34.09 -11.30 -34.63
C ALA A 184 -35.61 -11.03 -34.46
N SER A 185 -36.36 -11.94 -33.80
CA SER A 185 -37.79 -11.83 -33.53
C SER A 185 -38.12 -11.30 -32.13
N GLY A 186 -37.11 -11.18 -31.21
CA GLY A 186 -37.29 -10.64 -29.87
C GLY A 186 -37.98 -11.59 -28.88
N GLU A 187 -38.16 -12.88 -29.24
CA GLU A 187 -38.87 -13.88 -28.43
C GLU A 187 -37.85 -14.70 -27.61
N LYS A 188 -38.15 -14.90 -26.32
CA LYS A 188 -37.36 -15.78 -25.44
C LYS A 188 -37.71 -17.23 -25.78
N GLN A 189 -36.72 -18.01 -26.12
CA GLN A 189 -36.86 -19.48 -26.16
C GLN A 189 -36.76 -20.01 -24.72
N ASP A 190 -37.84 -20.62 -24.23
CA ASP A 190 -37.89 -21.40 -23.00
C ASP A 190 -37.11 -22.71 -23.12
#